data_e54be9301edce574693b00a98cbdaf9c
#
_entry.id   e54be9301edce574693b00a98cbdaf9c
#
_cell.length_a   1.000
_cell.length_b   1.000
_cell.length_c   1.000
_cell.angle_alpha   90.00
_cell.angle_beta   90.00
_cell.angle_gamma   90.00
#
_symmetry.space_group_name_H-M   'P 1'
#
loop_
_entity.id
_entity.type
_entity.pdbx_description
1 polymer ?
#
loop_
_entity_poly.entity_id
_entity_poly.type
_entity_poly.pdbx_seq_one_letter_code
_entity_poly.pdbx_strand_id
1 'polypeptide(L)'
;VSDSGMNVRIRKYSWQLAPADVRNIRQTVFVEEQQVPPELEWDDTDEIADHYLAVLADNTPVGVGRLFSTLEETAHIGRMAILPAHRGKGIGEALLRHMMGEAAGQFSEVQLSAQEHAIPFYQQSGFHVCSDFYDDAGIPHVDMRCLAPKLVSSAFGARQNPMLLGEDRDAWLFASERIMTDLMDSVAGQARQRIWLYDRLLDHDLYDRLRFRELISTLARHHRLSEVRLLIHDDKPLVKRRHQIVELMRRIPSRIELKLINEDYPVEDQPFMLVDREGVVFRHDFYKPEGFAKFSDSGRVKLLAESFQRMWDAGKRSLELRELPL
;
A
#
# COMPACT_ATOMS: atom_id res chain seq x y z
N VAL A 1 28.81 5.24 12.39
CA VAL A 1 28.95 5.78 11.03
C VAL A 1 27.77 6.72 10.86
N SER A 2 28.03 8.02 10.83
CA SER A 2 27.06 9.11 10.79
C SER A 2 26.19 9.02 9.54
N ASP A 3 24.89 8.91 9.73
CA ASP A 3 23.86 9.15 8.74
C ASP A 3 23.93 10.63 8.31
N SER A 4 24.63 10.90 7.22
CA SER A 4 24.64 12.21 6.58
C SER A 4 23.43 12.32 5.66
N GLY A 5 22.22 12.29 6.23
CA GLY A 5 21.00 12.60 5.53
C GLY A 5 21.11 13.99 4.90
N MET A 6 21.09 14.03 3.56
CA MET A 6 21.14 15.29 2.83
C MET A 6 19.97 16.17 3.29
N ASN A 7 20.28 17.34 3.84
CA ASN A 7 19.27 18.24 4.39
C ASN A 7 18.50 18.91 3.23
N VAL A 8 17.38 18.26 2.84
CA VAL A 8 16.47 18.74 1.80
C VAL A 8 15.30 19.46 2.46
N ARG A 9 15.00 20.66 2.00
CA ARG A 9 13.80 21.41 2.37
C ARG A 9 12.81 21.39 1.23
N ILE A 10 11.54 21.18 1.52
CA ILE A 10 10.47 21.16 0.54
C ILE A 10 9.62 22.39 0.76
N ARG A 11 9.37 23.13 -0.32
CA ARG A 11 8.59 24.37 -0.33
C ARG A 11 7.38 24.20 -1.23
N LYS A 12 6.23 24.66 -0.75
CA LYS A 12 4.94 24.61 -1.44
C LYS A 12 4.61 25.94 -2.08
N TYR A 13 4.04 25.91 -3.27
CA TYR A 13 3.63 27.09 -4.05
C TYR A 13 2.32 26.82 -4.81
N SER A 14 1.49 27.85 -5.01
CA SER A 14 0.53 27.83 -6.11
C SER A 14 1.25 28.09 -7.44
N TRP A 15 0.63 27.72 -8.56
CA TRP A 15 1.23 27.86 -9.88
C TRP A 15 1.69 29.28 -10.20
N GLN A 16 0.86 30.28 -9.86
CA GLN A 16 1.12 31.69 -10.12
C GLN A 16 2.31 32.24 -9.31
N LEU A 17 2.58 31.67 -8.14
CA LEU A 17 3.66 32.06 -7.24
C LEU A 17 4.88 31.12 -7.33
N ALA A 18 4.79 30.06 -8.13
CA ALA A 18 5.88 29.09 -8.28
C ALA A 18 7.09 29.74 -8.95
N PRO A 19 8.30 29.59 -8.38
CA PRO A 19 9.52 30.10 -9.00
C PRO A 19 9.77 29.38 -10.35
N ALA A 20 10.54 30.03 -11.21
CA ALA A 20 10.90 29.48 -12.54
C ALA A 20 11.56 28.09 -12.43
N ASP A 21 12.22 27.80 -11.33
CA ASP A 21 12.87 26.51 -11.07
C ASP A 21 11.90 25.32 -11.14
N VAL A 22 10.64 25.50 -10.76
CA VAL A 22 9.61 24.46 -10.89
C VAL A 22 9.42 24.08 -12.35
N ARG A 23 9.33 25.08 -13.23
CA ARG A 23 9.18 24.86 -14.68
C ARG A 23 10.48 24.33 -15.29
N ASN A 24 11.62 24.88 -14.89
CA ASN A 24 12.93 24.47 -15.43
C ASN A 24 13.24 23.01 -15.15
N ILE A 25 12.97 22.53 -13.93
CA ILE A 25 13.21 21.11 -13.58
C ILE A 25 12.28 20.20 -14.40
N ARG A 26 11.01 20.54 -14.55
CA ARG A 26 10.05 19.79 -15.36
C ARG A 26 10.47 19.79 -16.84
N GLN A 27 10.87 20.94 -17.36
CA GLN A 27 11.41 21.06 -18.73
C GLN A 27 12.62 20.14 -18.92
N THR A 28 13.59 20.19 -18.03
CA THR A 28 14.81 19.36 -18.13
C THR A 28 14.50 17.86 -18.06
N VAL A 29 13.64 17.44 -17.14
CA VAL A 29 13.41 16.00 -16.91
C VAL A 29 12.38 15.43 -17.89
N PHE A 30 11.23 16.09 -18.05
CA PHE A 30 10.17 15.50 -18.88
C PHE A 30 10.35 15.81 -20.37
N VAL A 31 10.65 17.06 -20.73
CA VAL A 31 10.73 17.46 -22.13
C VAL A 31 12.10 17.09 -22.73
N GLU A 32 13.21 17.48 -22.09
CA GLU A 32 14.55 17.30 -22.67
C GLU A 32 15.10 15.88 -22.49
N GLU A 33 14.96 15.28 -21.30
CA GLU A 33 15.46 13.94 -21.01
C GLU A 33 14.51 12.84 -21.51
N GLN A 34 13.21 12.92 -21.14
CA GLN A 34 12.22 11.88 -21.44
C GLN A 34 11.52 12.09 -22.79
N GLN A 35 11.76 13.20 -23.47
CA GLN A 35 11.20 13.55 -24.79
C GLN A 35 9.67 13.62 -24.81
N VAL A 36 9.05 13.95 -23.67
CA VAL A 36 7.62 14.21 -23.62
C VAL A 36 7.32 15.48 -24.43
N PRO A 37 6.35 15.48 -25.34
CA PRO A 37 5.94 16.67 -26.07
C PRO A 37 5.56 17.81 -25.11
N PRO A 38 6.08 19.04 -25.34
CA PRO A 38 5.80 20.18 -24.43
C PRO A 38 4.31 20.44 -24.23
N GLU A 39 3.48 20.21 -25.25
CA GLU A 39 2.02 20.37 -25.18
C GLU A 39 1.32 19.34 -24.26
N LEU A 40 1.98 18.24 -23.93
CA LEU A 40 1.49 17.22 -22.97
C LEU A 40 2.06 17.44 -21.56
N GLU A 41 3.17 18.16 -21.43
CA GLU A 41 3.76 18.43 -20.12
C GLU A 41 3.02 19.52 -19.37
N TRP A 42 2.57 20.56 -20.03
CA TRP A 42 1.86 21.70 -19.45
C TRP A 42 0.35 21.52 -19.62
N ASP A 43 -0.39 21.43 -18.51
CA ASP A 43 -1.82 21.18 -18.53
C ASP A 43 -2.58 22.11 -17.56
N ASP A 44 -3.91 22.20 -17.73
CA ASP A 44 -4.79 23.04 -16.91
C ASP A 44 -4.78 22.64 -15.41
N THR A 45 -4.34 21.42 -15.10
CA THR A 45 -4.20 20.93 -13.72
C THR A 45 -3.16 21.73 -12.95
N ASP A 46 -2.18 22.33 -13.63
CA ASP A 46 -1.16 23.15 -12.99
C ASP A 46 -1.77 24.35 -12.25
N GLU A 47 -2.86 24.94 -12.77
CA GLU A 47 -3.53 26.10 -12.16
C GLU A 47 -4.21 25.77 -10.82
N ILE A 48 -4.66 24.53 -10.63
CA ILE A 48 -5.38 24.07 -9.44
C ILE A 48 -4.51 23.27 -8.47
N ALA A 49 -3.31 22.89 -8.89
CA ALA A 49 -2.41 22.06 -8.12
C ALA A 49 -1.56 22.85 -7.14
N ASP A 50 -1.21 22.23 -6.03
CA ASP A 50 -0.08 22.64 -5.18
C ASP A 50 1.22 22.10 -5.78
N HIS A 51 2.20 23.00 -5.96
CA HIS A 51 3.52 22.66 -6.50
C HIS A 51 4.57 22.64 -5.41
N TYR A 52 5.38 21.62 -5.41
CA TYR A 52 6.42 21.38 -4.41
C TYR A 52 7.79 21.47 -5.06
N LEU A 53 8.69 22.24 -4.45
CA LEU A 53 10.08 22.40 -4.86
C LEU A 53 11.00 21.86 -3.75
N ALA A 54 11.77 20.85 -4.07
CA ALA A 54 12.82 20.32 -3.20
C ALA A 54 14.11 21.15 -3.42
N VAL A 55 14.66 21.72 -2.35
CA VAL A 55 15.88 22.50 -2.37
C VAL A 55 16.89 21.96 -1.36
N LEU A 56 18.16 21.98 -1.69
CA LEU A 56 19.26 21.64 -0.78
C LEU A 56 19.48 22.74 0.28
N ALA A 57 20.37 22.50 1.21
CA ALA A 57 20.69 23.44 2.29
C ALA A 57 21.20 24.83 1.76
N ASP A 58 21.88 24.82 0.62
CA ASP A 58 22.37 26.02 -0.09
C ASP A 58 21.33 26.70 -0.98
N ASN A 59 20.07 26.26 -0.92
CA ASN A 59 18.93 26.63 -1.77
C ASN A 59 19.01 26.17 -3.24
N THR A 60 19.90 25.29 -3.61
CA THR A 60 19.94 24.69 -4.93
C THR A 60 18.65 23.90 -5.20
N PRO A 61 17.85 24.23 -6.25
CA PRO A 61 16.64 23.49 -6.60
C PRO A 61 17.03 22.16 -7.26
N VAL A 62 16.43 21.05 -6.80
CA VAL A 62 16.86 19.70 -7.22
C VAL A 62 15.73 18.76 -7.58
N GLY A 63 14.49 19.11 -7.25
CA GLY A 63 13.34 18.25 -7.56
C GLY A 63 12.01 18.96 -7.42
N VAL A 64 10.99 18.44 -8.07
CA VAL A 64 9.63 18.97 -8.08
C VAL A 64 8.60 17.86 -7.98
N GLY A 65 7.39 18.22 -7.59
CA GLY A 65 6.19 17.41 -7.62
C GLY A 65 4.95 18.30 -7.56
N ARG A 66 3.79 17.76 -7.97
CA ARG A 66 2.51 18.45 -7.78
C ARG A 66 1.49 17.55 -7.09
N LEU A 67 0.62 18.16 -6.30
CA LEU A 67 -0.50 17.52 -5.61
C LEU A 67 -1.77 18.27 -5.97
N PHE A 68 -2.81 17.55 -6.40
CA PHE A 68 -4.10 18.14 -6.72
C PHE A 68 -5.23 17.16 -6.38
N SER A 69 -6.47 17.64 -6.40
CA SER A 69 -7.64 16.79 -6.26
C SER A 69 -8.69 17.17 -7.30
N THR A 70 -9.32 16.16 -7.89
CA THR A 70 -10.47 16.31 -8.78
C THR A 70 -11.75 15.78 -8.13
N LEU A 71 -11.65 15.05 -7.02
CA LEU A 71 -12.73 14.45 -6.24
C LEU A 71 -12.51 14.75 -4.76
N GLU A 72 -13.58 14.86 -3.99
CA GLU A 72 -13.52 15.23 -2.56
C GLU A 72 -12.65 14.29 -1.70
N GLU A 73 -12.53 13.02 -2.07
CA GLU A 73 -11.90 11.98 -1.26
C GLU A 73 -10.51 11.54 -1.78
N THR A 74 -10.10 11.98 -2.97
CA THR A 74 -8.90 11.48 -3.63
C THR A 74 -7.94 12.61 -4.00
N ALA A 75 -6.70 12.51 -3.54
CA ALA A 75 -5.60 13.35 -3.99
C ALA A 75 -4.80 12.65 -5.10
N HIS A 76 -4.27 13.43 -6.02
CA HIS A 76 -3.40 12.95 -7.08
C HIS A 76 -2.00 13.56 -6.96
N ILE A 77 -0.96 12.71 -6.95
CA ILE A 77 0.43 13.14 -7.05
C ILE A 77 0.89 12.96 -8.50
N GLY A 78 1.49 13.99 -9.07
CA GLY A 78 2.02 13.96 -10.42
C GLY A 78 3.25 14.83 -10.60
N ARG A 79 3.82 14.79 -11.80
CA ARG A 79 4.98 15.61 -12.20
C ARG A 79 6.15 15.52 -11.21
N MET A 80 6.35 14.34 -10.60
CA MET A 80 7.51 14.09 -9.75
C MET A 80 8.78 13.96 -10.58
N ALA A 81 9.71 14.86 -10.38
CA ALA A 81 10.99 14.85 -11.07
C ALA A 81 12.14 15.23 -10.14
N ILE A 82 13.25 14.51 -10.27
CA ILE A 82 14.52 14.82 -9.60
C ILE A 82 15.58 14.98 -10.68
N LEU A 83 16.33 16.07 -10.62
CA LEU A 83 17.43 16.32 -11.56
C LEU A 83 18.44 15.15 -11.56
N PRO A 84 18.95 14.70 -12.73
CA PRO A 84 19.78 13.50 -12.85
C PRO A 84 20.96 13.44 -11.87
N ALA A 85 21.67 14.55 -11.66
CA ALA A 85 22.80 14.64 -10.76
C ALA A 85 22.46 14.43 -9.27
N HIS A 86 21.17 14.44 -8.93
CA HIS A 86 20.67 14.37 -7.55
C HIS A 86 19.83 13.12 -7.26
N ARG A 87 19.65 12.21 -8.23
CA ARG A 87 18.95 10.92 -8.04
C ARG A 87 19.73 9.97 -7.15
N GLY A 88 19.02 8.99 -6.59
CA GLY A 88 19.62 7.97 -5.71
C GLY A 88 20.08 8.46 -4.34
N LYS A 89 19.69 9.69 -3.96
CA LYS A 89 20.10 10.34 -2.71
C LYS A 89 18.94 10.55 -1.71
N GLY A 90 17.80 9.83 -1.89
CA GLY A 90 16.63 9.93 -1.02
C GLY A 90 15.74 11.17 -1.23
N ILE A 91 16.08 12.07 -2.17
CA ILE A 91 15.34 13.33 -2.38
C ILE A 91 13.91 13.07 -2.87
N GLY A 92 13.74 12.13 -3.81
CA GLY A 92 12.42 11.74 -4.31
C GLY A 92 11.53 11.17 -3.22
N GLU A 93 12.09 10.35 -2.33
CA GLU A 93 11.39 9.80 -1.18
C GLU A 93 10.97 10.89 -0.19
N ALA A 94 11.86 11.83 0.12
CA ALA A 94 11.55 12.96 1.00
C ALA A 94 10.42 13.85 0.42
N LEU A 95 10.46 14.10 -0.89
CA LEU A 95 9.43 14.86 -1.61
C LEU A 95 8.08 14.15 -1.59
N LEU A 96 8.06 12.85 -1.94
CA LEU A 96 6.85 12.03 -1.92
C LEU A 96 6.24 11.96 -0.52
N ARG A 97 7.06 11.70 0.50
CA ARG A 97 6.63 11.65 1.91
C ARG A 97 6.02 12.98 2.37
N HIS A 98 6.60 14.11 1.96
CA HIS A 98 6.06 15.44 2.28
C HIS A 98 4.68 15.65 1.67
N MET A 99 4.51 15.36 0.37
CA MET A 99 3.22 15.48 -0.33
C MET A 99 2.16 14.53 0.23
N MET A 100 2.53 13.30 0.58
CA MET A 100 1.64 12.36 1.25
C MET A 100 1.21 12.88 2.64
N GLY A 101 2.11 13.51 3.39
CA GLY A 101 1.80 14.16 4.67
C GLY A 101 0.78 15.30 4.52
N GLU A 102 0.90 16.12 3.48
CA GLU A 102 -0.08 17.18 3.16
C GLU A 102 -1.45 16.59 2.76
N ALA A 103 -1.45 15.52 1.96
CA ALA A 103 -2.67 14.85 1.55
C ALA A 103 -3.39 14.16 2.72
N ALA A 104 -2.65 13.61 3.67
CA ALA A 104 -3.15 12.79 4.78
C ALA A 104 -4.19 13.50 5.67
N GLY A 105 -4.14 14.82 5.79
CA GLY A 105 -5.11 15.59 6.58
C GLY A 105 -6.42 15.88 5.85
N GLN A 106 -6.50 15.67 4.54
CA GLN A 106 -7.56 16.18 3.68
C GLN A 106 -8.26 15.08 2.87
N PHE A 107 -7.55 14.02 2.47
CA PHE A 107 -8.03 12.99 1.55
C PHE A 107 -7.97 11.60 2.19
N SER A 108 -8.79 10.69 1.70
CA SER A 108 -8.83 9.29 2.14
C SER A 108 -7.94 8.38 1.27
N GLU A 109 -7.61 8.82 0.07
CA GLU A 109 -6.78 8.07 -0.87
C GLU A 109 -5.84 9.01 -1.63
N VAL A 110 -4.63 8.54 -1.93
CA VAL A 110 -3.69 9.19 -2.85
C VAL A 110 -3.48 8.29 -4.05
N GLN A 111 -3.61 8.84 -5.25
CA GLN A 111 -3.37 8.17 -6.52
C GLN A 111 -2.22 8.82 -7.27
N LEU A 112 -1.59 8.06 -8.14
CA LEU A 112 -0.60 8.54 -9.09
C LEU A 112 -0.52 7.62 -10.31
N SER A 113 -0.04 8.18 -11.43
CA SER A 113 0.34 7.43 -12.61
C SER A 113 1.84 7.24 -12.60
N ALA A 114 2.29 5.98 -12.56
CA ALA A 114 3.69 5.62 -12.44
C ALA A 114 4.24 5.04 -13.74
N GLN A 115 5.37 5.57 -14.20
CA GLN A 115 6.16 4.92 -15.24
C GLN A 115 6.63 3.54 -14.77
N GLU A 116 6.70 2.55 -15.65
CA GLU A 116 7.04 1.16 -15.33
C GLU A 116 8.29 1.05 -14.44
N HIS A 117 9.35 1.77 -14.76
CA HIS A 117 10.60 1.73 -14.00
C HIS A 117 10.49 2.35 -12.58
N ALA A 118 9.49 3.20 -12.33
CA ALA A 118 9.27 3.87 -11.05
C ALA A 118 8.33 3.09 -10.10
N ILE A 119 7.69 2.01 -10.56
CA ILE A 119 6.79 1.19 -9.75
C ILE A 119 7.44 0.76 -8.42
N PRO A 120 8.68 0.21 -8.39
CA PRO A 120 9.30 -0.22 -7.14
C PRO A 120 9.53 0.93 -6.15
N PHE A 121 9.80 2.14 -6.63
CA PHE A 121 9.96 3.33 -5.80
C PHE A 121 8.65 3.67 -5.06
N TYR A 122 7.53 3.70 -5.77
CA TYR A 122 6.23 3.99 -5.17
C TYR A 122 5.72 2.85 -4.28
N GLN A 123 6.01 1.59 -4.63
CA GLN A 123 5.68 0.44 -3.79
C GLN A 123 6.36 0.51 -2.42
N GLN A 124 7.60 0.99 -2.35
CA GLN A 124 8.31 1.20 -1.08
C GLN A 124 7.62 2.25 -0.19
N SER A 125 6.86 3.15 -0.79
CA SER A 125 6.09 4.18 -0.10
C SER A 125 4.63 3.80 0.15
N GLY A 126 4.26 2.52 -0.01
CA GLY A 126 2.93 2.00 0.30
C GLY A 126 1.92 2.05 -0.84
N PHE A 127 2.33 2.46 -2.04
CA PHE A 127 1.46 2.42 -3.21
C PHE A 127 1.38 1.01 -3.79
N HIS A 128 0.22 0.66 -4.34
CA HIS A 128 0.01 -0.58 -5.08
C HIS A 128 -0.64 -0.29 -6.44
N VAL A 129 -0.27 -1.09 -7.43
CA VAL A 129 -0.82 -0.99 -8.79
C VAL A 129 -2.32 -1.29 -8.78
N CYS A 130 -3.12 -0.46 -9.45
CA CYS A 130 -4.57 -0.58 -9.51
C CYS A 130 -5.15 -0.52 -10.94
N SER A 131 -4.31 -0.49 -11.98
CA SER A 131 -4.71 -0.59 -13.39
C SER A 131 -3.86 -1.61 -14.15
N ASP A 132 -4.26 -1.94 -15.37
CA ASP A 132 -3.38 -2.55 -16.36
C ASP A 132 -2.39 -1.50 -16.89
N PHE A 133 -1.35 -1.94 -17.63
CA PHE A 133 -0.44 -1.04 -18.31
C PHE A 133 -1.15 -0.28 -19.43
N TYR A 134 -0.87 1.00 -19.54
CA TYR A 134 -1.31 1.85 -20.65
C TYR A 134 -0.16 2.73 -21.13
N ASP A 135 -0.28 3.25 -22.34
CA ASP A 135 0.67 4.19 -22.91
C ASP A 135 0.29 5.63 -22.54
N ASP A 136 1.26 6.38 -22.03
CA ASP A 136 1.14 7.83 -21.83
C ASP A 136 2.37 8.52 -22.43
N ALA A 137 2.17 9.27 -23.49
CA ALA A 137 3.23 9.95 -24.27
C ALA A 137 4.34 9.01 -24.76
N GLY A 138 4.01 7.75 -25.12
CA GLY A 138 4.97 6.75 -25.60
C GLY A 138 5.72 6.03 -24.46
N ILE A 139 5.34 6.24 -23.21
CA ILE A 139 5.96 5.62 -22.02
C ILE A 139 4.93 4.71 -21.35
N PRO A 140 5.25 3.44 -21.05
CA PRO A 140 4.36 2.55 -20.31
C PRO A 140 4.11 3.05 -18.89
N HIS A 141 2.83 3.20 -18.52
CA HIS A 141 2.37 3.64 -17.20
C HIS A 141 1.41 2.62 -16.57
N VAL A 142 1.28 2.70 -15.26
CA VAL A 142 0.19 2.09 -14.48
C VAL A 142 -0.32 3.10 -13.46
N ASP A 143 -1.60 3.02 -13.13
CA ASP A 143 -2.10 3.75 -11.98
C ASP A 143 -1.76 3.01 -10.70
N MET A 144 -1.35 3.78 -9.71
CA MET A 144 -1.07 3.28 -8.37
C MET A 144 -1.83 4.11 -7.34
N ARG A 145 -2.21 3.48 -6.24
CA ARG A 145 -2.92 4.14 -5.14
C ARG A 145 -2.39 3.71 -3.78
N CYS A 146 -2.54 4.61 -2.81
CA CYS A 146 -2.24 4.39 -1.41
C CYS A 146 -3.36 5.00 -0.57
N LEU A 147 -3.78 4.32 0.51
CA LEU A 147 -4.71 4.91 1.46
C LEU A 147 -4.02 6.07 2.19
N ALA A 148 -4.66 7.21 2.18
CA ALA A 148 -4.23 8.33 3.01
C ALA A 148 -4.76 8.15 4.44
N PRO A 149 -4.01 8.62 5.46
CA PRO A 149 -4.41 8.47 6.87
C PRO A 149 -5.72 9.19 7.27
N LYS A 150 -6.36 9.96 6.39
CA LYS A 150 -7.59 10.71 6.70
C LYS A 150 -8.71 9.83 7.27
N LEU A 151 -8.90 8.62 6.73
CA LEU A 151 -9.93 7.68 7.23
C LEU A 151 -9.74 7.33 8.71
N VAL A 152 -8.51 7.39 9.19
CA VAL A 152 -8.17 7.06 10.58
C VAL A 152 -7.95 8.32 11.41
N SER A 153 -7.55 9.44 10.79
CA SER A 153 -7.29 10.71 11.49
C SER A 153 -8.56 11.36 12.02
N SER A 154 -9.72 11.15 11.40
CA SER A 154 -11.00 11.64 11.94
C SER A 154 -11.36 11.02 13.29
N ALA A 155 -10.84 9.82 13.60
CA ALA A 155 -11.02 9.15 14.88
C ALA A 155 -9.94 9.47 15.92
N PHE A 156 -8.73 9.92 15.50
CA PHE A 156 -7.55 10.01 16.38
C PHE A 156 -6.73 11.30 16.27
N GLY A 157 -7.17 12.29 15.49
CA GLY A 157 -6.43 13.53 15.23
C GLY A 157 -5.37 13.38 14.12
N ALA A 158 -4.96 14.50 13.54
CA ALA A 158 -4.01 14.52 12.43
C ALA A 158 -2.64 13.94 12.87
N ARG A 159 -2.26 12.80 12.32
CA ARG A 159 -0.94 12.20 12.49
C ARG A 159 -0.07 12.52 11.30
N GLN A 160 1.20 12.85 11.54
CA GLN A 160 2.13 13.33 10.52
C GLN A 160 2.87 12.20 9.75
N ASN A 161 2.71 10.93 10.15
CA ASN A 161 3.44 9.83 9.53
C ASN A 161 2.56 9.01 8.60
N PRO A 162 3.01 8.75 7.36
CA PRO A 162 2.35 7.79 6.48
C PRO A 162 2.38 6.39 7.11
N MET A 163 1.33 5.59 6.84
CA MET A 163 1.20 4.20 7.29
C MET A 163 2.18 3.28 6.52
N LEU A 164 3.49 3.41 6.78
CA LEU A 164 4.54 2.64 6.12
C LEU A 164 4.92 1.38 6.91
N LEU A 165 4.90 0.24 6.20
CA LEU A 165 5.26 -1.05 6.76
C LEU A 165 6.74 -1.05 7.22
N GLY A 166 6.97 -1.43 8.49
CA GLY A 166 8.29 -1.43 9.11
C GLY A 166 8.70 -0.10 9.75
N GLU A 167 7.98 1.00 9.49
CA GLU A 167 8.32 2.34 9.99
C GLU A 167 7.31 2.89 11.00
N ASP A 168 6.00 2.85 10.66
CA ASP A 168 4.95 3.40 11.51
C ASP A 168 4.67 2.48 12.70
N ARG A 169 4.99 2.95 13.91
CA ARG A 169 4.81 2.24 15.19
C ARG A 169 3.48 2.51 15.86
N ASP A 170 2.68 3.41 15.32
CA ASP A 170 1.39 3.78 15.89
C ASP A 170 0.38 2.63 15.79
N ALA A 171 -0.51 2.57 16.76
CA ALA A 171 -1.66 1.68 16.71
C ALA A 171 -2.84 2.42 16.07
N TRP A 172 -3.31 1.89 14.95
CA TRP A 172 -4.46 2.39 14.20
C TRP A 172 -5.69 1.60 14.62
N LEU A 173 -6.48 2.17 15.52
CA LEU A 173 -7.68 1.51 16.04
C LEU A 173 -8.82 1.55 15.02
N PHE A 174 -9.62 0.50 14.99
CA PHE A 174 -10.84 0.44 14.19
C PHE A 174 -12.01 -0.15 14.98
N ALA A 175 -13.21 0.30 14.66
CA ALA A 175 -14.48 -0.17 15.24
C ALA A 175 -15.58 -0.29 14.15
N SER A 176 -15.20 -0.32 12.87
CA SER A 176 -16.11 -0.55 11.76
C SER A 176 -15.44 -1.39 10.69
N GLU A 177 -16.23 -2.16 9.93
CA GLU A 177 -15.74 -3.02 8.84
C GLU A 177 -15.02 -2.21 7.77
N ARG A 178 -15.53 -1.04 7.43
CA ARG A 178 -14.92 -0.16 6.44
C ARG A 178 -13.48 0.23 6.85
N ILE A 179 -13.28 0.77 8.06
CA ILE A 179 -11.95 1.17 8.52
C ILE A 179 -11.04 -0.05 8.66
N MET A 180 -11.55 -1.16 9.16
CA MET A 180 -10.81 -2.41 9.27
C MET A 180 -10.32 -2.90 7.90
N THR A 181 -11.20 -2.95 6.91
CA THR A 181 -10.85 -3.41 5.55
C THR A 181 -9.89 -2.46 4.86
N ASP A 182 -10.04 -1.15 5.06
CA ASP A 182 -9.12 -0.15 4.52
C ASP A 182 -7.70 -0.28 5.11
N LEU A 183 -7.60 -0.45 6.43
CA LEU A 183 -6.32 -0.70 7.11
C LEU A 183 -5.72 -2.06 6.69
N MET A 184 -6.54 -3.09 6.58
CA MET A 184 -6.11 -4.41 6.12
C MET A 184 -5.53 -4.35 4.71
N ASP A 185 -6.19 -3.64 3.78
CA ASP A 185 -5.72 -3.44 2.42
C ASP A 185 -4.43 -2.61 2.40
N SER A 186 -4.31 -1.58 3.25
CA SER A 186 -3.11 -0.77 3.34
C SER A 186 -1.89 -1.55 3.84
N VAL A 187 -2.06 -2.40 4.87
CA VAL A 187 -0.97 -3.26 5.36
C VAL A 187 -0.63 -4.34 4.32
N ALA A 188 -1.66 -5.02 3.76
CA ALA A 188 -1.48 -6.08 2.77
C ALA A 188 -0.85 -5.59 1.47
N GLY A 189 -1.17 -4.36 1.04
CA GLY A 189 -0.62 -3.75 -0.18
C GLY A 189 0.89 -3.52 -0.14
N GLN A 190 1.48 -3.50 1.04
CA GLN A 190 2.92 -3.32 1.24
C GLN A 190 3.68 -4.65 1.46
N ALA A 191 2.98 -5.79 1.42
CA ALA A 191 3.57 -7.11 1.60
C ALA A 191 4.62 -7.41 0.52
N ARG A 192 5.77 -7.93 0.94
CA ARG A 192 6.88 -8.31 0.03
C ARG A 192 7.15 -9.81 0.03
N GLN A 193 6.88 -10.49 1.15
CA GLN A 193 7.22 -11.90 1.32
C GLN A 193 6.02 -12.76 1.71
N ARG A 194 5.22 -12.32 2.69
CA ARG A 194 4.15 -13.18 3.19
C ARG A 194 2.93 -12.43 3.71
N ILE A 195 1.76 -13.07 3.55
CA ILE A 195 0.54 -12.75 4.29
C ILE A 195 0.05 -14.03 4.95
N TRP A 196 -0.08 -14.03 6.27
CA TRP A 196 -0.68 -15.10 7.05
C TRP A 196 -1.96 -14.60 7.70
N LEU A 197 -3.07 -15.21 7.38
CA LEU A 197 -4.39 -14.86 7.86
C LEU A 197 -4.96 -15.99 8.72
N TYR A 198 -5.35 -15.68 9.93
CA TYR A 198 -6.09 -16.53 10.83
C TYR A 198 -7.45 -15.91 11.14
N ASP A 199 -8.52 -16.61 10.81
CA ASP A 199 -9.89 -16.18 11.10
C ASP A 199 -10.81 -17.39 11.30
N ARG A 200 -12.02 -17.14 11.78
CA ARG A 200 -13.05 -18.18 11.91
C ARG A 200 -13.51 -18.66 10.52
N LEU A 201 -13.77 -17.71 9.64
CA LEU A 201 -14.23 -17.94 8.26
C LEU A 201 -13.39 -17.08 7.32
N LEU A 202 -13.31 -17.49 6.08
CA LEU A 202 -12.92 -16.57 5.01
C LEU A 202 -14.20 -15.84 4.54
N ASP A 203 -14.64 -14.87 5.33
CA ASP A 203 -15.91 -14.18 5.12
C ASP A 203 -15.94 -13.44 3.78
N HIS A 204 -17.07 -13.55 3.05
CA HIS A 204 -17.21 -12.96 1.72
C HIS A 204 -17.19 -11.43 1.77
N ASP A 205 -17.80 -10.83 2.78
CA ASP A 205 -17.88 -9.37 2.86
C ASP A 205 -16.51 -8.74 3.23
N LEU A 206 -15.70 -9.49 3.98
CA LEU A 206 -14.37 -9.04 4.38
C LEU A 206 -13.27 -9.38 3.35
N TYR A 207 -13.28 -10.58 2.78
CA TYR A 207 -12.16 -11.12 2.02
C TYR A 207 -12.45 -11.36 0.54
N ASP A 208 -13.73 -11.45 0.11
CA ASP A 208 -14.11 -11.66 -1.29
C ASP A 208 -14.22 -10.36 -2.09
N ARG A 209 -13.45 -9.36 -1.69
CA ARG A 209 -13.36 -8.05 -2.35
C ARG A 209 -12.33 -8.08 -3.46
N LEU A 210 -12.66 -7.48 -4.60
CA LEU A 210 -11.77 -7.40 -5.77
C LEU A 210 -10.38 -6.87 -5.36
N ARG A 211 -10.34 -5.79 -4.58
CA ARG A 211 -9.10 -5.17 -4.12
C ARG A 211 -8.23 -6.14 -3.30
N PHE A 212 -8.80 -6.82 -2.29
CA PHE A 212 -8.04 -7.75 -1.47
C PHE A 212 -7.51 -8.92 -2.31
N ARG A 213 -8.33 -9.44 -3.25
CA ARG A 213 -7.88 -10.47 -4.21
C ARG A 213 -6.70 -10.00 -5.05
N GLU A 214 -6.71 -8.75 -5.53
CA GLU A 214 -5.61 -8.18 -6.32
C GLU A 214 -4.31 -8.08 -5.52
N LEU A 215 -4.39 -7.63 -4.26
CA LEU A 215 -3.25 -7.57 -3.35
C LEU A 215 -2.65 -8.95 -3.11
N ILE A 216 -3.49 -9.94 -2.81
CA ILE A 216 -3.05 -11.34 -2.65
C ILE A 216 -2.43 -11.87 -3.94
N SER A 217 -3.04 -11.59 -5.11
CA SER A 217 -2.53 -12.00 -6.42
C SER A 217 -1.17 -11.37 -6.72
N THR A 218 -1.01 -10.09 -6.44
CA THR A 218 0.24 -9.35 -6.65
C THR A 218 1.36 -9.92 -5.79
N LEU A 219 1.13 -10.12 -4.49
CA LEU A 219 2.11 -10.75 -3.62
C LEU A 219 2.50 -12.15 -4.10
N ALA A 220 1.49 -13.01 -4.40
CA ALA A 220 1.73 -14.38 -4.81
C ALA A 220 2.58 -14.50 -6.09
N ARG A 221 2.58 -13.47 -6.94
CA ARG A 221 3.36 -13.40 -8.19
C ARG A 221 4.65 -12.60 -8.07
N HIS A 222 4.81 -11.83 -7.01
CA HIS A 222 5.93 -10.90 -6.86
C HIS A 222 7.29 -11.60 -6.82
N HIS A 223 7.43 -12.67 -6.04
CA HIS A 223 8.68 -13.39 -5.87
C HIS A 223 8.47 -14.88 -5.66
N ARG A 224 9.48 -15.71 -6.07
CA ARG A 224 9.42 -17.18 -5.92
C ARG A 224 9.30 -17.68 -4.47
N LEU A 225 9.62 -16.84 -3.48
CA LEU A 225 9.51 -17.16 -2.06
C LEU A 225 8.31 -16.52 -1.37
N SER A 226 7.48 -15.78 -2.12
CA SER A 226 6.27 -15.19 -1.55
C SER A 226 5.26 -16.29 -1.20
N GLU A 227 4.56 -16.11 -0.08
CA GLU A 227 3.55 -17.07 0.38
C GLU A 227 2.33 -16.38 0.99
N VAL A 228 1.18 -16.97 0.79
CA VAL A 228 -0.07 -16.59 1.44
C VAL A 228 -0.64 -17.83 2.12
N ARG A 229 -0.83 -17.76 3.43
CA ARG A 229 -1.40 -18.85 4.23
C ARG A 229 -2.70 -18.39 4.88
N LEU A 230 -3.76 -19.15 4.63
CA LEU A 230 -5.10 -18.91 5.17
C LEU A 230 -5.44 -20.05 6.11
N LEU A 231 -5.69 -19.75 7.38
CA LEU A 231 -6.03 -20.71 8.40
C LEU A 231 -7.40 -20.35 8.98
N ILE A 232 -8.38 -21.22 8.79
CA ILE A 232 -9.77 -20.97 9.16
C ILE A 232 -10.37 -22.15 9.93
N HIS A 233 -11.48 -21.92 10.62
CA HIS A 233 -12.18 -22.99 11.35
C HIS A 233 -13.16 -23.75 10.47
N ASP A 234 -13.88 -23.07 9.56
CA ASP A 234 -14.96 -23.67 8.78
C ASP A 234 -14.89 -23.23 7.31
N ASP A 235 -14.90 -24.17 6.41
CA ASP A 235 -14.86 -23.95 4.95
C ASP A 235 -16.24 -24.12 4.26
N LYS A 236 -17.28 -24.52 5.00
CA LYS A 236 -18.62 -24.73 4.43
C LYS A 236 -19.18 -23.53 3.65
N PRO A 237 -18.99 -22.26 4.08
CA PRO A 237 -19.43 -21.12 3.29
C PRO A 237 -18.72 -21.04 1.93
N LEU A 238 -17.45 -21.44 1.85
CA LEU A 238 -16.63 -21.42 0.63
C LEU A 238 -17.04 -22.51 -0.37
N VAL A 239 -17.58 -23.61 0.13
CA VAL A 239 -18.14 -24.70 -0.69
C VAL A 239 -19.49 -24.29 -1.29
N LYS A 240 -20.30 -23.57 -0.52
CA LYS A 240 -21.67 -23.16 -0.94
C LYS A 240 -21.68 -21.97 -1.91
N ARG A 241 -20.73 -21.07 -1.77
CA ARG A 241 -20.65 -19.84 -2.58
C ARG A 241 -19.20 -19.66 -3.06
N ARG A 242 -19.06 -19.35 -4.35
CA ARG A 242 -17.74 -19.02 -4.94
C ARG A 242 -17.07 -17.90 -4.17
N HIS A 243 -15.74 -18.03 -4.00
CA HIS A 243 -14.91 -17.06 -3.33
C HIS A 243 -13.64 -16.82 -4.16
N GLN A 244 -13.38 -15.56 -4.53
CA GLN A 244 -12.31 -15.19 -5.47
C GLN A 244 -10.91 -15.58 -4.98
N ILE A 245 -10.66 -15.56 -3.66
CA ILE A 245 -9.38 -16.00 -3.10
C ILE A 245 -9.20 -17.52 -3.26
N VAL A 246 -10.26 -18.30 -3.11
CA VAL A 246 -10.23 -19.76 -3.33
C VAL A 246 -9.96 -20.06 -4.81
N GLU A 247 -10.58 -19.33 -5.73
CA GLU A 247 -10.29 -19.46 -7.16
C GLU A 247 -8.83 -19.08 -7.48
N LEU A 248 -8.32 -18.02 -6.85
CA LEU A 248 -6.92 -17.61 -6.99
C LEU A 248 -5.96 -18.68 -6.43
N MET A 249 -6.27 -19.25 -5.28
CA MET A 249 -5.52 -20.35 -4.67
C MET A 249 -5.40 -21.57 -5.61
N ARG A 250 -6.49 -21.92 -6.31
CA ARG A 250 -6.47 -23.02 -7.30
C ARG A 250 -5.57 -22.73 -8.50
N ARG A 251 -5.48 -21.45 -8.90
CA ARG A 251 -4.61 -21.02 -10.01
C ARG A 251 -3.14 -20.93 -9.63
N ILE A 252 -2.84 -20.66 -8.35
CA ILE A 252 -1.49 -20.45 -7.85
C ILE A 252 -1.27 -21.28 -6.56
N PRO A 253 -1.46 -22.62 -6.60
CA PRO A 253 -1.46 -23.46 -5.40
C PRO A 253 -0.09 -23.58 -4.72
N SER A 254 0.98 -23.23 -5.42
CA SER A 254 2.33 -23.21 -4.86
C SER A 254 2.63 -21.99 -4.01
N ARG A 255 1.72 -21.00 -3.97
CA ARG A 255 1.90 -19.72 -3.28
C ARG A 255 0.80 -19.39 -2.30
N ILE A 256 -0.40 -19.90 -2.54
CA ILE A 256 -1.57 -19.62 -1.71
C ILE A 256 -2.08 -20.98 -1.22
N GLU A 257 -2.10 -21.15 0.08
CA GLU A 257 -2.57 -22.38 0.72
C GLU A 257 -3.59 -22.05 1.81
N LEU A 258 -4.64 -22.87 1.89
CA LEU A 258 -5.65 -22.82 2.92
C LEU A 258 -5.67 -24.12 3.71
N LYS A 259 -5.72 -24.00 5.02
CA LYS A 259 -5.93 -25.14 5.94
C LYS A 259 -7.06 -24.83 6.91
N LEU A 260 -7.67 -25.88 7.40
CA LEU A 260 -8.61 -25.87 8.50
C LEU A 260 -7.87 -26.10 9.82
N ILE A 261 -8.30 -25.43 10.85
CA ILE A 261 -7.85 -25.63 12.23
C ILE A 261 -8.09 -27.09 12.63
N ASN A 262 -7.19 -27.63 13.41
CA ASN A 262 -7.42 -28.85 14.17
C ASN A 262 -7.88 -28.45 15.59
N GLU A 263 -9.16 -28.66 15.90
CA GLU A 263 -9.79 -28.29 17.18
C GLU A 263 -9.21 -29.05 18.39
N ASP A 264 -8.49 -30.13 18.16
CA ASP A 264 -7.80 -30.89 19.23
C ASP A 264 -6.53 -30.19 19.74
N TYR A 265 -6.12 -29.10 19.10
CA TYR A 265 -4.93 -28.31 19.47
C TYR A 265 -5.32 -26.92 20.02
N PRO A 266 -4.47 -26.35 20.88
CA PRO A 266 -4.68 -24.98 21.34
C PRO A 266 -4.71 -23.99 20.18
N VAL A 267 -5.72 -23.16 20.12
CA VAL A 267 -5.92 -22.13 19.11
C VAL A 267 -5.95 -20.74 19.74
N GLU A 268 -5.72 -19.71 18.96
CA GLU A 268 -5.90 -18.33 19.40
C GLU A 268 -7.41 -17.99 19.43
N ASP A 269 -7.80 -17.18 20.40
CA ASP A 269 -9.18 -16.71 20.56
C ASP A 269 -9.53 -15.50 19.70
N GLN A 270 -8.51 -14.90 19.06
CA GLN A 270 -8.66 -13.66 18.29
C GLN A 270 -8.12 -13.83 16.86
N PRO A 271 -8.85 -13.31 15.88
CA PRO A 271 -8.39 -13.34 14.48
C PRO A 271 -7.32 -12.28 14.21
N PHE A 272 -6.39 -12.61 13.33
CA PHE A 272 -5.34 -11.68 12.93
C PHE A 272 -4.85 -11.93 11.50
N MET A 273 -4.29 -10.90 10.91
CA MET A 273 -3.51 -10.96 9.68
C MET A 273 -2.09 -10.46 9.95
N LEU A 274 -1.10 -11.24 9.56
CA LEU A 274 0.31 -10.89 9.64
C LEU A 274 0.84 -10.58 8.24
N VAL A 275 1.60 -9.51 8.12
CA VAL A 275 2.23 -9.09 6.88
C VAL A 275 3.73 -8.95 7.10
N ASP A 276 4.49 -9.73 6.36
CA ASP A 276 5.94 -9.85 6.50
C ASP A 276 6.35 -10.14 7.94
N ARG A 277 7.29 -9.38 8.50
CA ARG A 277 7.75 -9.51 9.89
C ARG A 277 7.34 -8.34 10.77
N GLU A 278 6.65 -7.37 10.20
CA GLU A 278 6.39 -6.06 10.80
C GLU A 278 4.91 -5.75 10.99
N GLY A 279 4.07 -6.09 10.03
CA GLY A 279 2.68 -5.67 9.97
C GLY A 279 1.73 -6.64 10.66
N VAL A 280 0.77 -6.10 11.41
CA VAL A 280 -0.30 -6.87 12.03
C VAL A 280 -1.63 -6.11 11.96
N VAL A 281 -2.69 -6.83 11.58
CA VAL A 281 -4.07 -6.42 11.81
C VAL A 281 -4.66 -7.43 12.78
N PHE A 282 -5.18 -6.94 13.90
CA PHE A 282 -5.65 -7.77 15.01
C PHE A 282 -7.05 -7.37 15.41
N ARG A 283 -7.98 -8.31 15.48
CA ARG A 283 -9.32 -8.10 16.03
C ARG A 283 -9.43 -8.66 17.42
N HIS A 284 -10.25 -8.04 18.25
CA HIS A 284 -10.52 -8.50 19.63
C HIS A 284 -11.54 -9.63 19.67
N ASP A 285 -12.32 -9.78 18.59
CA ASP A 285 -13.41 -10.76 18.50
C ASP A 285 -13.61 -11.21 17.05
N PHE A 286 -14.00 -12.47 16.83
CA PHE A 286 -14.28 -13.02 15.49
C PHE A 286 -15.50 -12.39 14.80
N TYR A 287 -16.43 -11.85 15.59
CA TYR A 287 -17.72 -11.37 15.10
C TYR A 287 -17.84 -9.85 15.05
N LYS A 288 -16.85 -9.14 15.61
CA LYS A 288 -16.87 -7.68 15.67
C LYS A 288 -15.70 -7.08 14.91
N PRO A 289 -15.93 -5.98 14.21
CA PRO A 289 -14.85 -5.27 13.52
C PRO A 289 -14.14 -4.29 14.46
N GLU A 290 -13.80 -4.75 15.68
CA GLU A 290 -13.10 -3.95 16.68
C GLU A 290 -11.68 -4.49 16.85
N GLY A 291 -10.70 -3.59 16.80
CA GLY A 291 -9.30 -4.00 16.89
C GLY A 291 -8.32 -2.89 16.52
N PHE A 292 -7.16 -3.29 16.06
CA PHE A 292 -6.13 -2.36 15.63
C PHE A 292 -5.30 -2.93 14.48
N ALA A 293 -4.69 -2.02 13.72
CA ALA A 293 -3.60 -2.31 12.79
C ALA A 293 -2.32 -1.64 13.26
N LYS A 294 -1.19 -2.29 13.07
CA LYS A 294 0.15 -1.71 13.23
C LYS A 294 1.01 -2.08 12.03
N PHE A 295 1.71 -1.10 11.53
CA PHE A 295 2.60 -1.27 10.39
C PHE A 295 4.03 -1.65 10.82
N SER A 296 4.38 -1.45 12.09
CA SER A 296 5.67 -1.82 12.67
C SER A 296 5.52 -2.32 14.10
N ASP A 297 5.32 -3.64 14.27
CA ASP A 297 5.27 -4.34 15.57
C ASP A 297 5.91 -5.74 15.46
N SER A 298 7.20 -5.79 15.17
CA SER A 298 7.93 -7.05 14.96
C SER A 298 7.86 -8.00 16.16
N GLY A 299 7.78 -7.47 17.38
CA GLY A 299 7.65 -8.28 18.59
C GLY A 299 6.32 -9.06 18.63
N ARG A 300 5.20 -8.38 18.40
CA ARG A 300 3.87 -9.01 18.36
C ARG A 300 3.76 -9.94 17.16
N VAL A 301 4.23 -9.51 15.97
CA VAL A 301 4.22 -10.34 14.77
C VAL A 301 4.98 -11.64 14.99
N LYS A 302 6.12 -11.62 15.69
CA LYS A 302 6.88 -12.83 16.03
C LYS A 302 6.06 -13.78 16.89
N LEU A 303 5.45 -13.30 17.98
CA LEU A 303 4.65 -14.12 18.89
C LEU A 303 3.45 -14.75 18.18
N LEU A 304 2.69 -13.95 17.44
CA LEU A 304 1.55 -14.45 16.67
C LEU A 304 1.96 -15.39 15.53
N ALA A 305 3.11 -15.16 14.90
CA ALA A 305 3.63 -16.06 13.87
C ALA A 305 4.06 -17.41 14.43
N GLU A 306 4.62 -17.46 15.63
CA GLU A 306 4.93 -18.73 16.33
C GLU A 306 3.65 -19.50 16.66
N SER A 307 2.61 -18.82 17.12
CA SER A 307 1.30 -19.42 17.36
C SER A 307 0.64 -19.90 16.07
N PHE A 308 0.61 -19.04 15.05
CA PHE A 308 0.10 -19.40 13.72
C PHE A 308 0.78 -20.65 13.17
N GLN A 309 2.13 -20.71 13.25
CA GLN A 309 2.89 -21.84 12.73
C GLN A 309 2.51 -23.15 13.44
N ARG A 310 2.35 -23.14 14.77
CA ARG A 310 1.88 -24.32 15.53
C ARG A 310 0.49 -24.77 15.07
N MET A 311 -0.45 -23.82 14.95
CA MET A 311 -1.81 -24.12 14.47
C MET A 311 -1.79 -24.61 13.00
N TRP A 312 -0.93 -24.03 12.17
CA TRP A 312 -0.75 -24.40 10.77
C TRP A 312 -0.21 -25.83 10.60
N ASP A 313 0.78 -26.21 11.41
CA ASP A 313 1.39 -27.55 11.33
C ASP A 313 0.42 -28.64 11.78
N ALA A 314 -0.44 -28.34 12.76
CA ALA A 314 -1.53 -29.22 13.21
C ALA A 314 -2.74 -29.21 12.26
N GLY A 315 -2.88 -28.18 11.43
CA GLY A 315 -4.03 -27.94 10.56
C GLY A 315 -4.15 -28.93 9.41
N LYS A 316 -5.39 -29.14 8.95
CA LYS A 316 -5.74 -30.10 7.88
C LYS A 316 -6.11 -29.35 6.60
N ARG A 317 -5.76 -29.92 5.45
CA ARG A 317 -6.23 -29.40 4.16
C ARG A 317 -7.71 -29.72 3.99
N SER A 318 -8.48 -28.76 3.48
CA SER A 318 -9.87 -29.00 3.10
C SER A 318 -9.94 -30.01 1.95
N LEU A 319 -10.69 -31.08 2.15
CA LEU A 319 -10.98 -32.08 1.10
C LEU A 319 -12.01 -31.52 0.11
N GLU A 320 -13.04 -30.84 0.62
CA GLU A 320 -14.14 -30.32 -0.18
C GLU A 320 -13.69 -29.22 -1.17
N LEU A 321 -12.79 -28.33 -0.76
CA LEU A 321 -12.25 -27.29 -1.64
C LEU A 321 -11.32 -27.81 -2.74
N ARG A 322 -10.81 -29.03 -2.62
CA ARG A 322 -9.98 -29.68 -3.66
C ARG A 322 -10.82 -30.30 -4.79
N GLU A 323 -12.03 -30.76 -4.48
CA GLU A 323 -12.90 -31.51 -5.39
C GLU A 323 -13.91 -30.65 -6.14
N LEU A 324 -14.07 -29.39 -5.78
CA LEU A 324 -14.98 -28.51 -6.50
C LEU A 324 -14.47 -28.26 -7.94
N PRO A 325 -15.30 -28.48 -8.98
CA PRO A 325 -14.92 -28.20 -10.36
C PRO A 325 -14.64 -26.70 -10.57
N LEU A 326 -13.73 -26.39 -11.49
CA LEU A 326 -13.39 -25.01 -11.92
C LEU A 326 -14.58 -24.29 -12.54
#